data_912653e8e9c1ef807e6d940e1d1935d5
#
_entry.id   912653e8e9c1ef807e6d940e1d1935d5
#
_cell.length_a   1.000
_cell.length_b   1.000
_cell.length_c   1.000
_cell.angle_alpha   90.00
_cell.angle_beta   90.00
_cell.angle_gamma   90.00
#
_symmetry.space_group_name_H-M   'P 1'
#
loop_
_entity.id
_entity.type
_entity.pdbx_description
1 polymer ?
#
loop_
_entity_poly.entity_id
_entity_poly.type
_entity_poly.pdbx_seq_one_letter_code
_entity_poly.pdbx_strand_id
1 'polypeptide(L)'
;MAVQKIFAKGPGRRFNFGCSEGRPQKTFNLKINNMSNNPNNEKLKALKLTIDKIEKDFGKGSVMMMNEKGEQQMEVVSTGSIGLDIALGIGGLPRGRVVEIYGPESSGKTTVATHVIAEAQKKGGMCAIIDAEHAFDSAYAQKLGVDVDNLLISQPDYGEQGLEIADRLILSGALDVIVIDSVAALVPKGELEGEMGDSKMGLQARLMSQALRKLTATIAKTNTICIFINQLREKIGVMFGNPETTTGGNALKFYSSVRLDIRRMTQIKDGDEAVGNRVKVKVVKNKVAPPFRSAEFDIIFGEGISKTGEILDLGVEMGIVQKSGSWFSYNNDKLGQGRDAVKQLLLDNPELSNEIELKIREKIKEAQAV
;
A
#
# COMPACT_ATOMS: atom_id res chain seq x y z
N MET A 1 -16.07 21.69 4.87
CA MET A 1 -15.19 22.19 3.81
C MET A 1 -13.79 21.57 3.80
N ALA A 2 -13.20 21.23 4.95
CA ALA A 2 -11.86 20.61 5.03
C ALA A 2 -11.82 19.17 4.45
N VAL A 3 -12.83 18.36 4.71
CA VAL A 3 -12.91 16.96 4.22
C VAL A 3 -12.97 16.88 2.69
N GLN A 4 -13.53 17.88 2.01
CA GLN A 4 -13.57 17.93 0.55
C GLN A 4 -12.21 18.22 -0.09
N LYS A 5 -11.27 18.83 0.62
CA LYS A 5 -9.91 19.09 0.08
C LYS A 5 -9.02 17.85 0.02
N ILE A 6 -9.25 16.86 0.89
CA ILE A 6 -8.54 15.56 0.82
C ILE A 6 -8.99 14.77 -0.41
N PHE A 7 -10.25 14.96 -0.85
CA PHE A 7 -10.86 14.21 -1.96
C PHE A 7 -10.90 14.95 -3.30
N ALA A 8 -10.60 16.26 -3.35
CA ALA A 8 -10.86 17.12 -4.51
C ALA A 8 -9.61 17.67 -5.18
N LYS A 9 -8.69 16.82 -5.67
CA LYS A 9 -7.71 17.20 -6.70
C LYS A 9 -7.69 16.20 -7.86
N GLY A 10 -8.80 16.18 -8.60
CA GLY A 10 -8.90 15.61 -9.94
C GLY A 10 -9.74 16.56 -10.80
N PRO A 11 -9.53 16.64 -12.14
CA PRO A 11 -10.23 17.59 -13.02
C PRO A 11 -11.73 17.29 -13.05
N GLY A 12 -12.53 18.27 -12.65
CA GLY A 12 -13.98 18.16 -12.50
C GLY A 12 -14.72 17.94 -13.82
N ARG A 13 -15.65 17.01 -13.81
CA ARG A 13 -16.88 17.08 -14.61
C ARG A 13 -18.05 17.16 -13.64
N ARG A 14 -18.78 18.27 -13.70
CA ARG A 14 -20.05 18.45 -13.00
C ARG A 14 -21.10 17.57 -13.67
N PHE A 15 -21.69 16.67 -12.92
CA PHE A 15 -22.97 16.07 -13.26
C PHE A 15 -24.03 16.63 -12.29
N ASN A 16 -25.02 17.31 -12.86
CA ASN A 16 -26.24 17.71 -12.16
C ASN A 16 -27.10 16.46 -11.96
N PHE A 17 -27.38 16.11 -10.73
CA PHE A 17 -28.48 15.19 -10.40
C PHE A 17 -29.60 15.98 -9.72
N GLY A 18 -30.75 16.02 -10.41
CA GLY A 18 -31.98 16.54 -9.87
C GLY A 18 -32.54 15.59 -8.81
N CYS A 19 -33.00 16.17 -7.70
CA CYS A 19 -33.79 15.49 -6.69
C CYS A 19 -35.10 14.99 -7.28
N SER A 20 -35.46 13.73 -7.05
CA SER A 20 -36.83 13.24 -7.09
C SER A 20 -37.09 12.29 -5.92
N GLU A 21 -38.13 12.63 -5.19
CA GLU A 21 -38.65 12.03 -3.98
C GLU A 21 -39.10 10.57 -4.14
N GLY A 22 -38.97 9.87 -3.06
CA GLY A 22 -39.65 8.67 -2.54
C GLY A 22 -40.34 7.70 -3.47
N ARG A 23 -39.85 6.42 -3.51
CA ARG A 23 -40.71 5.24 -3.80
C ARG A 23 -40.32 4.05 -2.91
N PRO A 24 -41.33 3.26 -2.47
CA PRO A 24 -41.12 2.17 -1.51
C PRO A 24 -40.45 0.96 -2.11
N GLN A 25 -39.69 0.25 -1.26
CA GLN A 25 -39.10 -1.06 -1.58
C GLN A 25 -40.19 -2.03 -2.04
N LYS A 26 -40.12 -2.44 -3.32
CA LYS A 26 -40.85 -3.60 -3.86
C LYS A 26 -39.87 -4.78 -3.90
N THR A 27 -40.14 -5.76 -3.06
CA THR A 27 -39.64 -7.12 -3.17
C THR A 27 -39.96 -7.67 -4.56
N PHE A 28 -38.94 -7.88 -5.37
CA PHE A 28 -39.07 -8.53 -6.68
C PHE A 28 -39.08 -10.04 -6.48
N ASN A 29 -40.27 -10.61 -6.30
CA ASN A 29 -40.53 -12.02 -6.59
C ASN A 29 -40.56 -12.20 -8.11
N LEU A 30 -39.50 -12.70 -8.69
CA LEU A 30 -39.47 -13.12 -10.10
C LEU A 30 -40.36 -14.37 -10.28
N LYS A 31 -41.62 -14.12 -10.67
CA LYS A 31 -42.43 -15.16 -11.29
C LYS A 31 -41.82 -15.53 -12.66
N ILE A 32 -41.19 -16.68 -12.70
CA ILE A 32 -40.77 -17.31 -13.95
C ILE A 32 -42.07 -17.94 -14.53
N ASN A 33 -42.72 -17.22 -15.44
CA ASN A 33 -43.66 -17.84 -16.39
C ASN A 33 -43.67 -17.06 -17.72
N ASN A 34 -43.39 -17.81 -18.79
CA ASN A 34 -43.64 -17.50 -20.20
C ASN A 34 -42.87 -16.36 -20.86
N MET A 35 -41.69 -16.68 -21.38
CA MET A 35 -41.17 -16.03 -22.59
C MET A 35 -40.48 -17.10 -23.47
N SER A 36 -41.26 -17.70 -24.36
CA SER A 36 -40.81 -18.43 -25.52
C SER A 36 -40.17 -17.46 -26.52
N ASN A 37 -38.97 -17.81 -27.03
CA ASN A 37 -38.29 -17.20 -28.16
C ASN A 37 -37.65 -15.83 -27.95
N ASN A 38 -36.80 -15.70 -26.92
CA ASN A 38 -35.85 -14.59 -26.84
C ASN A 38 -34.45 -15.14 -27.24
N PRO A 39 -33.80 -14.64 -28.30
CA PRO A 39 -32.46 -15.11 -28.72
C PRO A 39 -31.40 -15.02 -27.61
N ASN A 40 -31.64 -14.21 -26.56
CA ASN A 40 -30.80 -14.17 -25.36
C ASN A 40 -30.93 -15.44 -24.49
N ASN A 41 -32.07 -16.16 -24.51
CA ASN A 41 -32.24 -17.38 -23.71
C ASN A 41 -31.44 -18.56 -24.29
N GLU A 42 -31.33 -18.68 -25.61
CA GLU A 42 -30.49 -19.71 -26.26
C GLU A 42 -29.00 -19.44 -26.02
N LYS A 43 -28.58 -18.19 -26.12
CA LYS A 43 -27.20 -17.76 -25.79
C LYS A 43 -26.84 -18.06 -24.35
N LEU A 44 -27.73 -17.78 -23.41
CA LEU A 44 -27.51 -18.08 -21.98
C LEU A 44 -27.45 -19.57 -21.69
N LYS A 45 -28.26 -20.41 -22.38
CA LYS A 45 -28.19 -21.87 -22.26
C LYS A 45 -26.86 -22.39 -22.81
N ALA A 46 -26.44 -21.93 -23.99
CA ALA A 46 -25.16 -22.31 -24.58
C ALA A 46 -23.99 -21.90 -23.71
N LEU A 47 -24.04 -20.68 -23.11
CA LEU A 47 -23.01 -20.19 -22.20
C LEU A 47 -22.92 -21.04 -20.92
N LYS A 48 -24.05 -21.40 -20.30
CA LYS A 48 -24.07 -22.29 -19.13
C LYS A 48 -23.46 -23.66 -19.45
N LEU A 49 -23.82 -24.29 -20.55
CA LEU A 49 -23.22 -25.56 -20.98
C LEU A 49 -21.70 -25.45 -21.20
N THR A 50 -21.23 -24.29 -21.67
CA THR A 50 -19.81 -24.03 -21.87
C THR A 50 -19.11 -23.83 -20.52
N ILE A 51 -19.71 -23.10 -19.58
CA ILE A 51 -19.19 -22.92 -18.23
C ILE A 51 -19.08 -24.29 -17.54
N ASP A 52 -20.12 -25.12 -17.58
CA ASP A 52 -20.11 -26.46 -16.98
C ASP A 52 -18.97 -27.34 -17.53
N LYS A 53 -18.68 -27.25 -18.86
CA LYS A 53 -17.55 -27.94 -19.47
C LYS A 53 -16.20 -27.38 -18.96
N ILE A 54 -16.06 -26.07 -18.93
CA ILE A 54 -14.83 -25.41 -18.42
C ILE A 54 -14.59 -25.81 -16.96
N GLU A 55 -15.63 -25.81 -16.12
CA GLU A 55 -15.51 -26.23 -14.73
C GLU A 55 -15.15 -27.70 -14.57
N LYS A 56 -15.62 -28.55 -15.47
CA LYS A 56 -15.25 -29.97 -15.48
C LYS A 56 -13.81 -30.19 -15.90
N ASP A 57 -13.32 -29.43 -16.87
CA ASP A 57 -11.97 -29.58 -17.42
C ASP A 57 -10.90 -28.88 -16.57
N PHE A 58 -11.23 -27.73 -15.96
CA PHE A 58 -10.28 -26.86 -15.23
C PHE A 58 -10.58 -26.72 -13.74
N GLY A 59 -11.65 -27.31 -13.24
CA GLY A 59 -12.08 -27.23 -11.83
C GLY A 59 -13.15 -26.15 -11.58
N LYS A 60 -13.93 -26.34 -10.51
CA LYS A 60 -14.97 -25.40 -10.06
C LYS A 60 -14.39 -24.01 -9.79
N GLY A 61 -15.09 -22.97 -10.25
CA GLY A 61 -14.66 -21.57 -10.06
C GLY A 61 -13.65 -21.08 -11.10
N SER A 62 -13.35 -21.87 -12.15
CA SER A 62 -12.51 -21.42 -13.28
C SER A 62 -13.16 -20.28 -14.05
N VAL A 63 -14.48 -20.22 -14.08
CA VAL A 63 -15.28 -19.11 -14.60
C VAL A 63 -16.39 -18.82 -13.60
N MET A 64 -16.59 -17.53 -13.28
CA MET A 64 -17.66 -17.11 -12.36
C MET A 64 -18.32 -15.82 -12.85
N MET A 65 -19.58 -15.65 -12.54
CA MET A 65 -20.28 -14.39 -12.77
C MET A 65 -19.89 -13.37 -11.72
N MET A 66 -19.64 -12.11 -12.11
CA MET A 66 -19.24 -11.05 -11.17
C MET A 66 -20.28 -10.78 -10.07
N ASN A 67 -21.56 -10.97 -10.35
CA ASN A 67 -22.65 -10.84 -9.38
C ASN A 67 -22.66 -11.94 -8.31
N GLU A 68 -22.01 -13.09 -8.58
CA GLU A 68 -21.93 -14.20 -7.63
C GLU A 68 -20.80 -14.00 -6.60
N LYS A 69 -19.86 -13.10 -6.89
CA LYS A 69 -18.71 -12.84 -6.02
C LYS A 69 -19.05 -12.02 -4.80
N GLY A 70 -20.23 -11.37 -4.73
CA GLY A 70 -20.52 -10.38 -3.70
C GLY A 70 -19.46 -9.24 -3.67
N GLU A 71 -19.71 -8.16 -2.98
CA GLU A 71 -18.69 -7.18 -2.63
C GLU A 71 -17.76 -7.78 -1.56
N GLN A 72 -16.78 -8.61 -1.97
CA GLN A 72 -15.72 -9.01 -1.06
C GLN A 72 -14.89 -7.77 -0.75
N GLN A 73 -15.05 -7.23 0.47
CA GLN A 73 -14.13 -6.24 0.98
C GLN A 73 -12.70 -6.82 0.90
N MET A 74 -11.84 -6.11 0.19
CA MET A 74 -10.44 -6.53 0.05
C MET A 74 -9.76 -6.43 1.41
N GLU A 75 -9.18 -7.53 1.88
CA GLU A 75 -8.39 -7.53 3.10
C GLU A 75 -7.13 -6.67 2.91
N VAL A 76 -6.77 -5.93 3.96
CA VAL A 76 -5.64 -5.01 3.93
C VAL A 76 -4.79 -5.10 5.19
N VAL A 77 -3.52 -4.74 5.04
CA VAL A 77 -2.61 -4.47 6.15
C VAL A 77 -2.32 -2.98 6.20
N SER A 78 -2.48 -2.36 7.37
CA SER A 78 -2.15 -0.95 7.59
C SER A 78 -0.68 -0.68 7.28
N THR A 79 -0.39 0.52 6.82
CA THR A 79 0.99 0.98 6.59
C THR A 79 1.65 1.54 7.85
N GLY A 80 0.91 1.62 8.96
CA GLY A 80 1.34 2.32 10.18
C GLY A 80 1.11 3.84 10.11
N SER A 81 0.84 4.39 8.93
CA SER A 81 0.48 5.79 8.72
C SER A 81 -1.01 5.91 8.40
N ILE A 82 -1.75 6.65 9.22
CA ILE A 82 -3.19 6.88 9.01
C ILE A 82 -3.41 7.64 7.70
N GLY A 83 -2.59 8.65 7.43
CA GLY A 83 -2.68 9.44 6.20
C GLY A 83 -2.43 8.62 4.94
N LEU A 84 -1.45 7.71 4.99
CA LEU A 84 -1.15 6.83 3.85
C LEU A 84 -2.26 5.78 3.64
N ASP A 85 -2.81 5.22 4.71
CA ASP A 85 -3.95 4.30 4.65
C ASP A 85 -5.18 4.96 4.01
N ILE A 86 -5.43 6.25 4.32
CA ILE A 86 -6.47 7.06 3.67
C ILE A 86 -6.14 7.29 2.19
N ALA A 87 -4.89 7.64 1.87
CA ALA A 87 -4.48 7.92 0.51
C ALA A 87 -4.58 6.67 -0.39
N LEU A 88 -4.39 5.47 0.17
CA LEU A 88 -4.60 4.19 -0.49
C LEU A 88 -6.08 3.90 -0.80
N GLY A 89 -7.02 4.52 -0.08
CA GLY A 89 -8.45 4.47 -0.35
C GLY A 89 -9.18 3.23 0.15
N ILE A 90 -8.45 2.20 0.58
CA ILE A 90 -8.98 0.94 1.13
C ILE A 90 -8.52 0.68 2.56
N GLY A 91 -7.80 1.63 3.18
CA GLY A 91 -7.36 1.55 4.57
C GLY A 91 -6.07 0.78 4.81
N GLY A 92 -5.25 0.56 3.78
CA GLY A 92 -3.95 -0.10 3.88
C GLY A 92 -3.46 -0.69 2.56
N LEU A 93 -2.43 -1.54 2.62
CA LEU A 93 -1.93 -2.28 1.46
C LEU A 93 -2.80 -3.52 1.19
N PRO A 94 -3.19 -3.75 -0.09
CA PRO A 94 -4.08 -4.85 -0.46
C PRO A 94 -3.39 -6.21 -0.34
N ARG A 95 -4.02 -7.19 0.31
CA ARG A 95 -3.57 -8.57 0.34
C ARG A 95 -3.62 -9.22 -1.05
N GLY A 96 -2.76 -10.20 -1.26
CA GLY A 96 -2.67 -10.91 -2.54
C GLY A 96 -2.16 -10.06 -3.71
N ARG A 97 -1.39 -9.00 -3.42
CA ARG A 97 -0.92 -8.05 -4.42
C ARG A 97 0.56 -7.74 -4.31
N VAL A 98 1.14 -7.38 -5.46
CA VAL A 98 2.47 -6.81 -5.55
C VAL A 98 2.38 -5.31 -5.33
N VAL A 99 3.23 -4.80 -4.43
CA VAL A 99 3.37 -3.39 -4.09
C VAL A 99 4.82 -2.98 -4.39
N GLU A 100 5.03 -1.82 -4.99
CA GLU A 100 6.35 -1.22 -5.16
C GLU A 100 6.42 0.08 -4.34
N ILE A 101 7.43 0.18 -3.48
CA ILE A 101 7.79 1.41 -2.74
C ILE A 101 9.12 1.88 -3.31
N TYR A 102 9.15 3.08 -3.89
CA TYR A 102 10.34 3.61 -4.49
C TYR A 102 10.56 5.09 -4.17
N GLY A 103 11.79 5.54 -4.29
CA GLY A 103 12.17 6.92 -4.01
C GLY A 103 13.68 7.06 -3.90
N PRO A 104 14.17 8.30 -3.67
CA PRO A 104 15.59 8.56 -3.41
C PRO A 104 16.12 7.80 -2.20
N GLU A 105 17.44 7.79 -2.07
CA GLU A 105 18.09 7.26 -0.87
C GLU A 105 17.64 8.04 0.38
N SER A 106 17.61 7.34 1.52
CA SER A 106 17.23 7.92 2.82
C SER A 106 15.86 8.63 2.84
N SER A 107 14.93 8.25 1.95
CA SER A 107 13.58 8.80 1.90
C SER A 107 12.58 8.10 2.84
N GLY A 108 12.98 6.98 3.50
CA GLY A 108 12.13 6.23 4.43
C GLY A 108 11.40 5.02 3.81
N LYS A 109 11.88 4.51 2.67
CA LYS A 109 11.29 3.33 2.00
C LYS A 109 11.24 2.10 2.90
N THR A 110 12.41 1.71 3.42
CA THR A 110 12.56 0.58 4.34
C THR A 110 11.77 0.80 5.62
N THR A 111 11.78 2.02 6.18
CA THR A 111 10.98 2.38 7.37
C THR A 111 9.49 2.11 7.15
N VAL A 112 8.91 2.57 6.03
CA VAL A 112 7.49 2.31 5.72
C VAL A 112 7.22 0.81 5.57
N ALA A 113 8.09 0.07 4.86
CA ALA A 113 7.93 -1.37 4.70
C ALA A 113 8.04 -2.12 6.05
N THR A 114 8.94 -1.70 6.93
CA THR A 114 9.10 -2.26 8.27
C THR A 114 7.86 -2.00 9.15
N HIS A 115 7.26 -0.81 9.06
CA HIS A 115 5.98 -0.54 9.73
C HIS A 115 4.86 -1.45 9.23
N VAL A 116 4.80 -1.76 7.93
CA VAL A 116 3.81 -2.72 7.39
C VAL A 116 4.01 -4.11 8.03
N ILE A 117 5.25 -4.55 8.20
CA ILE A 117 5.57 -5.81 8.91
C ILE A 117 5.05 -5.76 10.35
N ALA A 118 5.38 -4.68 11.10
CA ALA A 118 4.92 -4.51 12.47
C ALA A 118 3.39 -4.54 12.58
N GLU A 119 2.68 -3.85 11.67
CA GLU A 119 1.22 -3.85 11.64
C GLU A 119 0.60 -5.21 11.26
N ALA A 120 1.28 -5.99 10.41
CA ALA A 120 0.88 -7.35 10.10
C ALA A 120 1.05 -8.28 11.32
N GLN A 121 2.21 -8.23 11.98
CA GLN A 121 2.51 -9.05 13.16
C GLN A 121 1.61 -8.71 14.35
N LYS A 122 1.22 -7.45 14.57
CA LYS A 122 0.21 -7.06 15.58
C LYS A 122 -1.14 -7.77 15.41
N LYS A 123 -1.44 -8.21 14.18
CA LYS A 123 -2.64 -9.02 13.87
C LYS A 123 -2.38 -10.53 13.85
N GLY A 124 -1.22 -10.97 14.34
CA GLY A 124 -0.79 -12.37 14.34
C GLY A 124 -0.29 -12.86 12.96
N GLY A 125 0.01 -11.96 12.04
CA GLY A 125 0.50 -12.31 10.70
C GLY A 125 1.98 -12.71 10.69
N MET A 126 2.31 -13.66 9.82
CA MET A 126 3.70 -14.10 9.58
C MET A 126 4.35 -13.27 8.48
N CYS A 127 5.59 -12.83 8.73
CA CYS A 127 6.30 -11.93 7.84
C CYS A 127 7.70 -12.44 7.49
N ALA A 128 8.19 -12.04 6.32
CA ALA A 128 9.54 -12.35 5.85
C ALA A 128 10.20 -11.13 5.20
N ILE A 129 11.53 -11.08 5.27
CA ILE A 129 12.37 -10.12 4.55
C ILE A 129 13.41 -10.89 3.72
N ILE A 130 13.52 -10.54 2.45
CA ILE A 130 14.65 -10.89 1.60
C ILE A 130 15.55 -9.65 1.55
N ASP A 131 16.58 -9.67 2.37
CA ASP A 131 17.56 -8.58 2.52
C ASP A 131 18.72 -8.80 1.54
N ALA A 132 18.55 -8.31 0.31
CA ALA A 132 19.58 -8.39 -0.72
C ALA A 132 20.68 -7.31 -0.57
N GLU A 133 20.43 -6.28 0.25
CA GLU A 133 21.45 -5.25 0.56
C GLU A 133 22.37 -5.65 1.72
N HIS A 134 22.03 -6.72 2.47
CA HIS A 134 22.73 -7.16 3.70
C HIS A 134 22.83 -6.06 4.76
N ALA A 135 21.81 -5.22 4.86
CA ALA A 135 21.80 -4.01 5.67
C ALA A 135 20.63 -3.94 6.67
N PHE A 136 19.94 -5.06 6.92
CA PHE A 136 18.80 -5.08 7.83
C PHE A 136 19.25 -4.85 9.29
N ASP A 137 18.72 -3.78 9.89
CA ASP A 137 18.93 -3.43 11.29
C ASP A 137 17.78 -3.98 12.16
N SER A 138 18.06 -5.08 12.86
CA SER A 138 17.10 -5.73 13.76
C SER A 138 16.74 -4.86 14.97
N ALA A 139 17.72 -4.08 15.50
CA ALA A 139 17.48 -3.21 16.64
C ALA A 139 16.56 -2.04 16.25
N TYR A 140 16.74 -1.49 15.05
CA TYR A 140 15.83 -0.48 14.52
C TYR A 140 14.45 -1.06 14.25
N ALA A 141 14.35 -2.23 13.64
CA ALA A 141 13.08 -2.91 13.37
C ALA A 141 12.29 -3.16 14.67
N GLN A 142 12.96 -3.60 15.73
CA GLN A 142 12.35 -3.80 17.04
C GLN A 142 11.78 -2.49 17.62
N LYS A 143 12.48 -1.37 17.48
CA LYS A 143 11.98 -0.04 17.89
C LYS A 143 10.73 0.38 17.12
N LEU A 144 10.60 -0.04 15.86
CA LEU A 144 9.41 0.19 15.04
C LEU A 144 8.24 -0.74 15.40
N GLY A 145 8.43 -1.65 16.34
CA GLY A 145 7.41 -2.58 16.82
C GLY A 145 7.37 -3.92 16.10
N VAL A 146 8.43 -4.28 15.38
CA VAL A 146 8.57 -5.60 14.77
C VAL A 146 8.98 -6.61 15.84
N ASP A 147 8.29 -7.73 15.89
CA ASP A 147 8.71 -8.93 16.60
C ASP A 147 9.80 -9.63 15.78
N VAL A 148 11.07 -9.36 16.11
CA VAL A 148 12.21 -9.87 15.37
C VAL A 148 12.42 -11.36 15.57
N ASP A 149 11.97 -11.93 16.69
CA ASP A 149 12.09 -13.35 16.99
C ASP A 149 11.16 -14.20 16.09
N ASN A 150 10.08 -13.60 15.60
CA ASN A 150 9.11 -14.22 14.69
C ASN A 150 9.19 -13.66 13.25
N LEU A 151 10.28 -12.99 12.90
CA LEU A 151 10.52 -12.49 11.56
C LEU A 151 11.47 -13.41 10.80
N LEU A 152 11.04 -13.92 9.64
CA LEU A 152 11.92 -14.68 8.75
C LEU A 152 12.81 -13.71 7.97
N ILE A 153 14.11 -13.94 7.98
CA ILE A 153 15.08 -13.17 7.19
C ILE A 153 15.89 -14.10 6.30
N SER A 154 16.15 -13.68 5.06
CA SER A 154 17.04 -14.34 4.13
C SER A 154 17.94 -13.29 3.47
N GLN A 155 19.25 -13.59 3.42
CA GLN A 155 20.27 -12.77 2.79
C GLN A 155 20.89 -13.53 1.63
N PRO A 156 20.32 -13.42 0.42
CA PRO A 156 20.76 -14.20 -0.73
C PRO A 156 22.04 -13.64 -1.35
N ASP A 157 22.86 -14.51 -1.91
CA ASP A 157 24.08 -14.14 -2.60
C ASP A 157 23.84 -13.52 -3.99
N TYR A 158 22.71 -13.85 -4.64
CA TYR A 158 22.34 -13.37 -5.97
C TYR A 158 20.82 -13.31 -6.17
N GLY A 159 20.39 -12.56 -7.18
CA GLY A 159 19.00 -12.22 -7.38
C GLY A 159 18.08 -13.42 -7.64
N GLU A 160 18.50 -14.41 -8.41
CA GLU A 160 17.73 -15.64 -8.68
C GLU A 160 17.44 -16.41 -7.37
N GLN A 161 18.44 -16.52 -6.49
CA GLN A 161 18.32 -17.19 -5.19
C GLN A 161 17.28 -16.46 -4.32
N GLY A 162 17.38 -15.14 -4.20
CA GLY A 162 16.46 -14.34 -3.39
C GLY A 162 15.02 -14.45 -3.88
N LEU A 163 14.81 -14.38 -5.20
CA LEU A 163 13.48 -14.48 -5.79
C LEU A 163 12.90 -15.90 -5.72
N GLU A 164 13.74 -16.94 -5.79
CA GLU A 164 13.29 -18.32 -5.61
C GLU A 164 12.93 -18.63 -4.16
N ILE A 165 13.69 -18.13 -3.19
CA ILE A 165 13.36 -18.21 -1.77
C ILE A 165 12.01 -17.52 -1.52
N ALA A 166 11.84 -16.31 -2.04
CA ALA A 166 10.57 -15.59 -1.94
C ALA A 166 9.39 -16.39 -2.52
N ASP A 167 9.59 -16.99 -3.71
CA ASP A 167 8.55 -17.82 -4.34
C ASP A 167 8.14 -19.01 -3.48
N ARG A 168 9.12 -19.75 -2.91
CA ARG A 168 8.86 -20.89 -2.04
C ARG A 168 8.15 -20.49 -0.74
N LEU A 169 8.57 -19.37 -0.13
CA LEU A 169 7.92 -18.84 1.06
C LEU A 169 6.48 -18.41 0.79
N ILE A 170 6.22 -17.72 -0.31
CA ILE A 170 4.87 -17.33 -0.72
C ILE A 170 4.02 -18.57 -1.03
N LEU A 171 4.58 -19.56 -1.73
CA LEU A 171 3.89 -20.78 -2.11
C LEU A 171 3.42 -21.60 -0.90
N SER A 172 4.10 -21.48 0.25
CA SER A 172 3.67 -22.13 1.51
C SER A 172 2.28 -21.70 1.95
N GLY A 173 1.83 -20.49 1.55
CA GLY A 173 0.55 -19.91 1.97
C GLY A 173 0.52 -19.44 3.43
N ALA A 174 1.67 -19.48 4.12
CA ALA A 174 1.75 -19.11 5.54
C ALA A 174 2.11 -17.63 5.76
N LEU A 175 2.57 -16.92 4.72
CA LEU A 175 3.01 -15.54 4.86
C LEU A 175 1.90 -14.53 4.56
N ASP A 176 1.79 -13.53 5.42
CA ASP A 176 0.95 -12.36 5.22
C ASP A 176 1.69 -11.26 4.43
N VAL A 177 2.96 -11.01 4.79
CA VAL A 177 3.79 -9.98 4.16
C VAL A 177 5.18 -10.53 3.87
N ILE A 178 5.69 -10.28 2.67
CA ILE A 178 7.09 -10.45 2.33
C ILE A 178 7.65 -9.17 1.72
N VAL A 179 8.79 -8.71 2.23
CA VAL A 179 9.51 -7.54 1.74
C VAL A 179 10.78 -7.98 1.04
N ILE A 180 11.07 -7.42 -0.13
CA ILE A 180 12.32 -7.61 -0.88
C ILE A 180 13.05 -6.28 -0.91
N ASP A 181 14.14 -6.17 -0.17
CA ASP A 181 14.95 -4.96 -0.01
C ASP A 181 16.39 -5.20 -0.50
N SER A 182 16.80 -4.69 -1.62
CA SER A 182 16.03 -3.93 -2.62
C SER A 182 16.18 -4.58 -4.01
N VAL A 183 15.30 -4.18 -4.94
CA VAL A 183 15.40 -4.61 -6.35
C VAL A 183 16.76 -4.25 -6.96
N ALA A 184 17.35 -3.12 -6.55
CA ALA A 184 18.65 -2.68 -7.04
C ALA A 184 19.78 -3.65 -6.70
N ALA A 185 19.68 -4.36 -5.57
CA ALA A 185 20.65 -5.32 -5.07
C ALA A 185 20.42 -6.75 -5.57
N LEU A 186 19.31 -7.02 -6.27
CA LEU A 186 19.08 -8.33 -6.91
C LEU A 186 19.96 -8.48 -8.16
N VAL A 187 21.25 -8.70 -7.96
CA VAL A 187 22.21 -8.89 -9.05
C VAL A 187 22.04 -10.30 -9.64
N PRO A 188 21.85 -10.44 -10.97
CA PRO A 188 21.79 -11.74 -11.60
C PRO A 188 23.09 -12.53 -11.44
N LYS A 189 22.99 -13.85 -11.19
CA LYS A 189 24.14 -14.74 -11.03
C LYS A 189 25.12 -14.63 -12.19
N GLY A 190 24.61 -14.59 -13.43
CA GLY A 190 25.45 -14.44 -14.61
C GLY A 190 26.20 -13.11 -14.71
N GLU A 191 25.78 -12.09 -13.95
CA GLU A 191 26.51 -10.82 -13.83
C GLU A 191 27.65 -10.96 -12.83
N LEU A 192 27.44 -11.68 -11.73
CA LEU A 192 28.45 -11.94 -10.70
C LEU A 192 29.58 -12.87 -11.18
N GLU A 193 29.27 -13.82 -12.06
CA GLU A 193 30.25 -14.76 -12.64
C GLU A 193 31.05 -14.15 -13.82
N GLY A 194 30.73 -12.92 -14.24
CA GLY A 194 31.44 -12.19 -15.28
C GLY A 194 32.71 -11.51 -14.78
N GLU A 195 33.57 -11.10 -15.72
CA GLU A 195 34.72 -10.27 -15.38
C GLU A 195 34.32 -8.83 -15.05
N MET A 196 35.10 -8.15 -14.21
CA MET A 196 34.88 -6.74 -13.91
C MET A 196 35.01 -5.89 -15.17
N GLY A 197 33.88 -5.19 -15.51
CA GLY A 197 33.80 -4.37 -16.73
C GLY A 197 32.95 -4.97 -17.84
N ASP A 198 32.53 -6.23 -17.72
CA ASP A 198 31.60 -6.85 -18.66
C ASP A 198 30.23 -6.15 -18.64
N SER A 199 29.83 -5.65 -19.79
CA SER A 199 28.48 -5.03 -19.92
C SER A 199 27.42 -6.10 -20.20
N LYS A 200 26.72 -6.54 -19.17
CA LYS A 200 25.61 -7.51 -19.27
C LYS A 200 24.25 -6.80 -19.18
N MET A 201 24.03 -5.81 -20.06
CA MET A 201 22.81 -4.99 -20.06
C MET A 201 21.53 -5.84 -20.14
N GLY A 202 20.57 -5.53 -19.26
CA GLY A 202 19.22 -6.08 -19.30
C GLY A 202 19.01 -7.43 -18.60
N LEU A 203 20.04 -8.05 -18.01
CA LEU A 203 19.87 -9.32 -17.27
C LEU A 203 18.93 -9.15 -16.08
N GLN A 204 19.11 -8.11 -15.28
CA GLN A 204 18.23 -7.82 -14.15
C GLN A 204 16.78 -7.59 -14.59
N ALA A 205 16.54 -6.88 -15.69
CA ALA A 205 15.20 -6.67 -16.21
C ALA A 205 14.54 -7.97 -16.70
N ARG A 206 15.31 -8.90 -17.26
CA ARG A 206 14.83 -10.25 -17.64
C ARG A 206 14.49 -11.06 -16.40
N LEU A 207 15.37 -11.08 -15.41
CA LEU A 207 15.17 -11.76 -14.12
C LEU A 207 13.88 -11.27 -13.46
N MET A 208 13.70 -9.97 -13.30
CA MET A 208 12.50 -9.37 -12.73
C MET A 208 11.23 -9.71 -13.53
N SER A 209 11.31 -9.69 -14.86
CA SER A 209 10.16 -10.04 -15.72
C SER A 209 9.76 -11.50 -15.59
N GLN A 210 10.72 -12.40 -15.45
CA GLN A 210 10.50 -13.84 -15.26
C GLN A 210 9.91 -14.10 -13.87
N ALA A 211 10.52 -13.55 -12.83
CA ALA A 211 10.10 -13.72 -11.45
C ALA A 211 8.67 -13.21 -11.23
N LEU A 212 8.35 -11.98 -11.66
CA LEU A 212 7.03 -11.39 -11.47
C LEU A 212 5.92 -12.14 -12.23
N ARG A 213 6.22 -12.73 -13.38
CA ARG A 213 5.30 -13.62 -14.09
C ARG A 213 4.91 -14.84 -13.25
N LYS A 214 5.89 -15.43 -12.54
CA LYS A 214 5.69 -16.60 -11.68
C LYS A 214 5.01 -16.19 -10.37
N LEU A 215 5.55 -15.20 -9.67
CA LEU A 215 5.13 -14.76 -8.36
C LEU A 215 3.69 -14.20 -8.32
N THR A 216 3.27 -13.44 -9.35
CA THR A 216 1.97 -12.73 -9.30
C THR A 216 0.79 -13.68 -9.12
N ALA A 217 0.80 -14.83 -9.79
CA ALA A 217 -0.28 -15.81 -9.68
C ALA A 217 -0.29 -16.48 -8.30
N THR A 218 0.88 -16.79 -7.75
CA THR A 218 1.05 -17.39 -6.42
C THR A 218 0.62 -16.41 -5.34
N ILE A 219 1.11 -15.16 -5.39
CA ILE A 219 0.75 -14.07 -4.47
C ILE A 219 -0.77 -13.89 -4.38
N ALA A 220 -1.46 -13.89 -5.53
CA ALA A 220 -2.91 -13.72 -5.56
C ALA A 220 -3.67 -14.92 -4.93
N LYS A 221 -3.12 -16.14 -5.06
CA LYS A 221 -3.73 -17.36 -4.50
C LYS A 221 -3.50 -17.49 -3.00
N THR A 222 -2.32 -17.12 -2.52
CA THR A 222 -1.92 -17.23 -1.10
C THR A 222 -2.33 -16.02 -0.27
N ASN A 223 -2.89 -14.98 -0.91
CA ASN A 223 -3.30 -13.74 -0.25
C ASN A 223 -2.15 -12.98 0.45
N THR A 224 -0.91 -13.23 0.02
CA THR A 224 0.31 -12.60 0.56
C THR A 224 0.51 -11.21 -0.03
N ILE A 225 0.95 -10.23 0.77
CA ILE A 225 1.42 -8.93 0.26
C ILE A 225 2.90 -9.07 -0.06
N CYS A 226 3.29 -8.80 -1.30
CA CYS A 226 4.69 -8.78 -1.71
C CYS A 226 5.14 -7.36 -2.00
N ILE A 227 6.03 -6.82 -1.14
CA ILE A 227 6.54 -5.45 -1.23
C ILE A 227 7.94 -5.50 -1.84
N PHE A 228 8.12 -4.80 -2.94
CA PHE A 228 9.43 -4.54 -3.54
C PHE A 228 9.86 -3.12 -3.21
N ILE A 229 10.99 -2.98 -2.53
CA ILE A 229 11.66 -1.70 -2.34
C ILE A 229 12.55 -1.45 -3.55
N ASN A 230 12.48 -0.24 -4.11
CA ASN A 230 13.21 0.10 -5.31
C ASN A 230 13.88 1.47 -5.20
N GLN A 231 15.00 1.61 -5.89
CA GLN A 231 15.78 2.83 -5.96
C GLN A 231 15.48 3.58 -7.26
N LEU A 232 15.63 4.89 -7.23
CA LEU A 232 15.59 5.74 -8.42
C LEU A 232 16.98 5.82 -9.05
N ARG A 233 17.00 5.85 -10.37
CA ARG A 233 18.17 6.12 -11.20
C ARG A 233 17.79 7.18 -12.23
N GLU A 234 18.75 7.95 -12.65
CA GLU A 234 18.55 8.93 -13.72
C GLU A 234 18.96 8.32 -15.07
N LYS A 235 18.12 8.53 -16.07
CA LYS A 235 18.44 8.16 -17.44
C LYS A 235 19.34 9.23 -18.05
N ILE A 236 20.52 8.83 -18.49
CA ILE A 236 21.46 9.70 -19.20
C ILE A 236 20.86 10.12 -20.55
N GLY A 237 20.96 11.40 -20.90
CA GLY A 237 20.56 11.93 -22.21
C GLY A 237 19.08 12.31 -22.37
N VAL A 238 18.27 12.28 -21.30
CA VAL A 238 16.88 12.78 -21.33
C VAL A 238 16.88 14.29 -21.15
N MET A 239 16.77 15.05 -22.25
CA MET A 239 16.71 16.52 -22.20
C MET A 239 15.30 17.06 -21.90
N PHE A 240 14.24 16.29 -22.17
CA PHE A 240 12.84 16.67 -21.93
C PHE A 240 12.07 15.54 -21.23
N GLY A 241 11.21 15.90 -20.27
CA GLY A 241 10.42 14.96 -19.49
C GLY A 241 11.09 14.56 -18.17
N ASN A 242 10.59 13.50 -17.53
CA ASN A 242 11.15 13.01 -16.25
C ASN A 242 12.28 12.01 -16.52
N PRO A 243 13.53 12.31 -16.17
CA PRO A 243 14.66 11.41 -16.35
C PRO A 243 14.64 10.24 -15.35
N GLU A 244 13.91 10.36 -14.24
CA GLU A 244 13.90 9.36 -13.19
C GLU A 244 13.27 8.03 -13.64
N THR A 245 13.92 6.94 -13.31
CA THR A 245 13.44 5.58 -13.54
C THR A 245 13.80 4.68 -12.37
N THR A 246 13.02 3.62 -12.15
CA THR A 246 13.33 2.59 -11.17
C THR A 246 14.21 1.51 -11.77
N THR A 247 15.01 0.81 -10.94
CA THR A 247 15.84 -0.34 -11.34
C THR A 247 15.01 -1.57 -11.69
N GLY A 248 15.60 -2.60 -12.29
CA GLY A 248 14.92 -3.84 -12.66
C GLY A 248 13.97 -3.73 -13.87
N GLY A 249 14.10 -2.68 -14.68
CA GLY A 249 13.32 -2.48 -15.91
C GLY A 249 11.87 -2.04 -15.66
N ASN A 250 10.97 -2.41 -16.58
CA ASN A 250 9.57 -1.98 -16.52
C ASN A 250 8.62 -3.01 -15.88
N ALA A 251 9.11 -4.20 -15.49
CA ALA A 251 8.25 -5.29 -15.05
C ALA A 251 7.39 -4.88 -13.82
N LEU A 252 7.99 -4.30 -12.78
CA LEU A 252 7.26 -3.84 -11.60
C LEU A 252 6.21 -2.77 -11.93
N LYS A 253 6.47 -1.89 -12.89
CA LYS A 253 5.49 -0.88 -13.33
C LYS A 253 4.20 -1.50 -13.85
N PHE A 254 4.28 -2.68 -14.46
CA PHE A 254 3.11 -3.41 -14.98
C PHE A 254 2.49 -4.33 -13.94
N TYR A 255 3.29 -5.13 -13.24
CA TYR A 255 2.82 -6.17 -12.31
C TYR A 255 2.32 -5.61 -10.98
N SER A 256 2.92 -4.54 -10.44
CA SER A 256 2.44 -3.94 -9.19
C SER A 256 0.99 -3.46 -9.30
N SER A 257 0.22 -3.71 -8.24
CA SER A 257 -1.13 -3.17 -8.07
C SER A 257 -1.11 -1.78 -7.44
N VAL A 258 -0.14 -1.55 -6.57
CA VAL A 258 0.10 -0.26 -5.90
C VAL A 258 1.55 0.15 -6.11
N ARG A 259 1.79 1.43 -6.39
CA ARG A 259 3.13 2.02 -6.47
C ARG A 259 3.15 3.30 -5.64
N LEU A 260 4.10 3.37 -4.72
CA LEU A 260 4.29 4.47 -3.78
C LEU A 260 5.61 5.18 -4.09
N ASP A 261 5.55 6.47 -4.42
CA ASP A 261 6.70 7.35 -4.56
C ASP A 261 6.89 8.10 -3.24
N ILE A 262 7.97 7.80 -2.52
CA ILE A 262 8.29 8.43 -1.23
C ILE A 262 9.42 9.43 -1.39
N ARG A 263 9.19 10.67 -0.94
CA ARG A 263 10.13 11.79 -1.05
C ARG A 263 10.31 12.48 0.30
N ARG A 264 11.57 12.78 0.64
CA ARG A 264 11.87 13.67 1.75
C ARG A 264 11.52 15.10 1.36
N MET A 265 10.77 15.79 2.22
CA MET A 265 10.36 17.20 2.05
C MET A 265 11.31 18.13 2.80
N THR A 266 11.24 18.09 4.11
CA THR A 266 12.00 18.94 5.02
C THR A 266 12.58 18.11 6.13
N GLN A 267 13.72 18.54 6.63
CA GLN A 267 14.35 17.97 7.82
C GLN A 267 13.68 18.56 9.07
N ILE A 268 13.38 17.70 10.03
CA ILE A 268 12.88 18.09 11.36
C ILE A 268 14.09 18.24 12.26
N LYS A 269 14.17 19.36 12.94
CA LYS A 269 15.27 19.68 13.84
C LYS A 269 14.74 19.97 15.24
N ASP A 270 15.53 19.59 16.24
CA ASP A 270 15.41 20.04 17.61
C ASP A 270 16.67 20.86 17.93
N GLY A 271 16.51 22.18 18.02
CA GLY A 271 17.64 23.13 18.01
C GLY A 271 18.43 23.01 16.69
N ASP A 272 19.71 22.67 16.78
CA ASP A 272 20.60 22.48 15.63
C ASP A 272 20.65 20.99 15.14
N GLU A 273 20.14 20.07 15.96
CA GLU A 273 20.23 18.64 15.69
C GLU A 273 19.07 18.14 14.81
N ALA A 274 19.39 17.30 13.83
CA ALA A 274 18.40 16.68 12.97
C ALA A 274 17.80 15.46 13.66
N VAL A 275 16.51 15.53 14.01
CA VAL A 275 15.79 14.45 14.71
C VAL A 275 14.89 13.63 13.80
N GLY A 276 14.65 14.07 12.58
CA GLY A 276 13.78 13.36 11.66
C GLY A 276 13.60 14.03 10.31
N ASN A 277 12.73 13.49 9.51
CA ASN A 277 12.35 14.04 8.21
C ASN A 277 10.83 14.06 8.05
N ARG A 278 10.28 15.16 7.54
CA ARG A 278 8.94 15.14 6.96
C ARG A 278 9.00 14.54 5.57
N VAL A 279 8.17 13.56 5.32
CA VAL A 279 8.14 12.85 4.05
C VAL A 279 6.78 13.00 3.38
N LYS A 280 6.78 12.91 2.06
CA LYS A 280 5.58 12.85 1.23
C LYS A 280 5.57 11.54 0.48
N VAL A 281 4.48 10.78 0.62
CA VAL A 281 4.22 9.55 -0.13
C VAL A 281 3.09 9.80 -1.11
N LYS A 282 3.38 9.63 -2.40
CA LYS A 282 2.39 9.74 -3.48
C LYS A 282 2.00 8.36 -3.98
N VAL A 283 0.71 8.08 -4.01
CA VAL A 283 0.16 6.86 -4.62
C VAL A 283 0.11 7.07 -6.13
N VAL A 284 1.17 6.66 -6.84
CA VAL A 284 1.32 6.91 -8.29
C VAL A 284 0.49 5.94 -9.13
N LYS A 285 0.33 4.72 -8.64
CA LYS A 285 -0.52 3.69 -9.25
C LYS A 285 -1.33 2.99 -8.17
N ASN A 286 -2.61 2.78 -8.46
CA ASN A 286 -3.49 2.02 -7.60
C ASN A 286 -4.55 1.32 -8.46
N LYS A 287 -4.61 -0.02 -8.38
CA LYS A 287 -5.60 -0.84 -9.11
C LYS A 287 -6.85 -1.15 -8.26
N VAL A 288 -6.85 -0.76 -6.99
CA VAL A 288 -7.91 -1.11 -6.03
C VAL A 288 -8.71 0.11 -5.54
N ALA A 289 -8.21 1.32 -5.83
CA ALA A 289 -8.88 2.59 -5.54
C ALA A 289 -8.35 3.69 -6.48
N PRO A 290 -8.97 4.88 -6.53
CA PRO A 290 -8.46 6.00 -7.33
C PRO A 290 -7.03 6.40 -6.94
N PRO A 291 -6.09 6.47 -7.89
CA PRO A 291 -4.69 6.84 -7.64
C PRO A 291 -4.50 8.35 -7.47
N PHE A 292 -3.22 8.76 -7.33
CA PHE A 292 -2.71 10.13 -7.29
C PHE A 292 -3.00 10.91 -6.00
N ARG A 293 -3.50 10.25 -4.96
CA ARG A 293 -3.55 10.82 -3.61
C ARG A 293 -2.16 10.81 -2.99
N SER A 294 -1.95 11.65 -2.00
CA SER A 294 -0.68 11.70 -1.26
C SER A 294 -0.95 11.87 0.22
N ALA A 295 -0.03 11.34 1.03
CA ALA A 295 0.05 11.55 2.46
C ALA A 295 1.37 12.23 2.81
N GLU A 296 1.37 13.02 3.86
CA GLU A 296 2.56 13.65 4.44
C GLU A 296 2.61 13.33 5.92
N PHE A 297 3.75 12.83 6.37
CA PHE A 297 3.96 12.49 7.78
C PHE A 297 5.43 12.64 8.15
N ASP A 298 5.69 12.63 9.46
CA ASP A 298 7.03 12.73 10.00
C ASP A 298 7.59 11.32 10.24
N ILE A 299 8.85 11.11 9.87
CA ILE A 299 9.66 9.96 10.27
C ILE A 299 10.72 10.47 11.23
N ILE A 300 10.66 10.04 12.48
CA ILE A 300 11.61 10.39 13.53
C ILE A 300 12.72 9.33 13.57
N PHE A 301 13.96 9.75 13.67
CA PHE A 301 15.09 8.84 13.69
C PHE A 301 15.06 7.97 14.95
N GLY A 302 15.17 6.66 14.77
CA GLY A 302 15.08 5.69 15.86
C GLY A 302 13.67 5.33 16.32
N GLU A 303 12.61 6.06 15.90
CA GLU A 303 11.21 5.84 16.31
C GLU A 303 10.29 5.49 15.13
N GLY A 304 10.65 5.92 13.91
CA GLY A 304 9.85 5.68 12.72
C GLY A 304 8.74 6.71 12.51
N ILE A 305 7.59 6.25 12.00
CA ILE A 305 6.45 7.12 11.68
C ILE A 305 5.85 7.70 12.97
N SER A 306 5.80 9.04 13.05
CA SER A 306 5.22 9.76 14.19
C SER A 306 3.69 9.68 14.16
N LYS A 307 3.12 8.66 14.78
CA LYS A 307 1.67 8.44 14.83
C LYS A 307 0.94 9.61 15.49
N THR A 308 1.45 10.12 16.63
CA THR A 308 0.85 11.27 17.32
C THR A 308 0.92 12.55 16.49
N GLY A 309 1.99 12.72 15.71
CA GLY A 309 2.10 13.83 14.76
C GLY A 309 1.03 13.77 13.68
N GLU A 310 0.75 12.58 13.12
CA GLU A 310 -0.32 12.41 12.14
C GLU A 310 -1.71 12.61 12.74
N ILE A 311 -1.97 12.07 13.93
CA ILE A 311 -3.24 12.26 14.65
C ILE A 311 -3.54 13.75 14.84
N LEU A 312 -2.52 14.52 15.26
CA LEU A 312 -2.68 15.96 15.43
C LEU A 312 -2.93 16.68 14.11
N ASP A 313 -2.10 16.40 13.08
CA ASP A 313 -2.19 17.07 11.79
C ASP A 313 -3.54 16.77 11.10
N LEU A 314 -3.95 15.48 11.06
CA LEU A 314 -5.24 15.05 10.52
C LEU A 314 -6.42 15.54 11.36
N GLY A 315 -6.28 15.53 12.69
CA GLY A 315 -7.29 16.06 13.61
C GLY A 315 -7.58 17.54 13.35
N VAL A 316 -6.56 18.34 13.09
CA VAL A 316 -6.71 19.75 12.70
C VAL A 316 -7.31 19.88 11.32
N GLU A 317 -6.82 19.12 10.33
CA GLU A 317 -7.29 19.18 8.94
C GLU A 317 -8.80 18.82 8.84
N MET A 318 -9.24 17.86 9.63
CA MET A 318 -10.63 17.42 9.68
C MET A 318 -11.49 18.26 10.64
N GLY A 319 -10.93 19.24 11.37
CA GLY A 319 -11.66 20.07 12.31
C GLY A 319 -12.14 19.34 13.56
N ILE A 320 -11.49 18.22 13.92
CA ILE A 320 -11.71 17.50 15.18
C ILE A 320 -10.92 18.20 16.28
N VAL A 321 -9.66 18.55 16.00
CA VAL A 321 -8.82 19.40 16.84
C VAL A 321 -8.88 20.83 16.31
N GLN A 322 -9.16 21.79 17.18
CA GLN A 322 -9.19 23.20 16.82
C GLN A 322 -7.80 23.80 16.98
N LYS A 323 -7.37 24.59 15.99
CA LYS A 323 -6.11 25.35 16.06
C LYS A 323 -6.39 26.83 15.96
N SER A 324 -5.97 27.57 16.98
CA SER A 324 -6.06 29.04 17.02
C SER A 324 -4.66 29.62 17.28
N GLY A 325 -4.02 30.16 16.23
CA GLY A 325 -2.63 30.58 16.29
C GLY A 325 -1.71 29.40 16.61
N SER A 326 -0.97 29.47 17.70
CA SER A 326 -0.11 28.38 18.21
C SER A 326 -0.80 27.42 19.18
N TRP A 327 -2.06 27.70 19.57
CA TRP A 327 -2.81 26.91 20.54
C TRP A 327 -3.65 25.85 19.87
N PHE A 328 -3.70 24.66 20.49
CA PHE A 328 -4.53 23.54 20.09
C PHE A 328 -5.54 23.24 21.19
N SER A 329 -6.78 22.91 20.79
CA SER A 329 -7.85 22.52 21.72
C SER A 329 -8.70 21.39 21.14
N TYR A 330 -9.27 20.58 22.03
CA TYR A 330 -10.15 19.49 21.73
C TYR A 330 -11.30 19.48 22.73
N ASN A 331 -12.56 19.37 22.26
CA ASN A 331 -13.75 19.45 23.09
C ASN A 331 -13.80 20.68 24.03
N ASN A 332 -13.27 21.83 23.61
CA ASN A 332 -13.08 23.07 24.35
C ASN A 332 -11.95 23.04 25.41
N ASP A 333 -11.30 21.90 25.63
CA ASP A 333 -10.13 21.80 26.51
C ASP A 333 -8.86 22.15 25.76
N LYS A 334 -7.97 22.90 26.41
CA LYS A 334 -6.67 23.27 25.84
C LYS A 334 -5.72 22.09 25.90
N LEU A 335 -5.22 21.62 24.72
CA LEU A 335 -4.20 20.59 24.65
C LEU A 335 -2.80 21.14 24.90
N GLY A 336 -2.49 22.35 24.42
CA GLY A 336 -1.17 22.96 24.58
C GLY A 336 -0.86 24.02 23.54
N GLN A 337 0.32 24.64 23.71
CA GLN A 337 0.87 25.61 22.78
C GLN A 337 2.02 24.98 21.99
N GLY A 338 1.95 25.02 20.67
CA GLY A 338 2.95 24.43 19.78
C GLY A 338 2.68 22.97 19.46
N ARG A 339 3.14 22.54 18.27
CA ARG A 339 2.89 21.19 17.74
C ARG A 339 3.58 20.12 18.58
N ASP A 340 4.83 20.37 19.00
CA ASP A 340 5.63 19.37 19.71
C ASP A 340 5.15 19.14 21.15
N ALA A 341 4.70 20.19 21.83
CA ALA A 341 4.09 20.07 23.17
C ALA A 341 2.81 19.20 23.11
N VAL A 342 1.99 19.39 22.07
CA VAL A 342 0.75 18.60 21.91
C VAL A 342 1.08 17.16 21.49
N LYS A 343 2.09 16.92 20.65
CA LYS A 343 2.59 15.57 20.34
C LYS A 343 2.99 14.83 21.62
N GLN A 344 3.76 15.50 22.49
CA GLN A 344 4.18 14.92 23.76
C GLN A 344 2.97 14.63 24.66
N LEU A 345 2.01 15.56 24.76
CA LEU A 345 0.77 15.32 25.50
C LEU A 345 0.01 14.08 24.99
N LEU A 346 -0.05 13.88 23.68
CA LEU A 346 -0.72 12.71 23.07
C LEU A 346 0.07 11.41 23.28
N LEU A 347 1.40 11.48 23.41
CA LEU A 347 2.24 10.35 23.79
C LEU A 347 1.98 9.95 25.26
N ASP A 348 1.92 10.94 26.16
CA ASP A 348 1.72 10.74 27.59
C ASP A 348 0.27 10.32 27.91
N ASN A 349 -0.68 10.56 26.99
CA ASN A 349 -2.11 10.24 27.15
C ASN A 349 -2.63 9.38 26.00
N PRO A 350 -2.37 8.06 26.01
CA PRO A 350 -2.78 7.14 24.94
C PRO A 350 -4.30 7.06 24.76
N GLU A 351 -5.08 7.24 25.83
CA GLU A 351 -6.55 7.24 25.78
C GLU A 351 -7.08 8.39 24.91
N LEU A 352 -6.57 9.60 25.15
CA LEU A 352 -6.91 10.79 24.37
C LEU A 352 -6.47 10.65 22.92
N SER A 353 -5.26 10.13 22.70
CA SER A 353 -4.73 9.84 21.37
C SER A 353 -5.63 8.88 20.59
N ASN A 354 -6.05 7.78 21.21
CA ASN A 354 -6.94 6.79 20.63
C ASN A 354 -8.35 7.36 20.37
N GLU A 355 -8.88 8.20 21.26
CA GLU A 355 -10.18 8.83 21.06
C GLU A 355 -10.18 9.74 19.80
N ILE A 356 -9.14 10.56 19.66
CA ILE A 356 -8.99 11.44 18.49
C ILE A 356 -8.80 10.60 17.22
N GLU A 357 -7.99 9.54 17.27
CA GLU A 357 -7.81 8.62 16.13
C GLU A 357 -9.14 7.96 15.70
N LEU A 358 -9.94 7.47 16.65
CA LEU A 358 -11.24 6.89 16.34
C LEU A 358 -12.15 7.87 15.63
N LYS A 359 -12.26 9.11 16.11
CA LYS A 359 -13.05 10.17 15.46
C LYS A 359 -12.53 10.52 14.05
N ILE A 360 -11.21 10.50 13.86
CA ILE A 360 -10.61 10.66 12.52
C ILE A 360 -11.08 9.53 11.60
N ARG A 361 -10.99 8.27 12.06
CA ARG A 361 -11.39 7.09 11.28
C ARG A 361 -12.89 7.05 10.97
N GLU A 362 -13.73 7.45 11.90
CA GLU A 362 -15.19 7.57 11.71
C GLU A 362 -15.51 8.61 10.62
N LYS A 363 -14.92 9.79 10.73
CA LYS A 363 -15.14 10.87 9.76
C LYS A 363 -14.65 10.50 8.35
N ILE A 364 -13.60 9.66 8.24
CA ILE A 364 -13.13 9.12 6.97
C ILE A 364 -14.15 8.14 6.38
N LYS A 365 -14.69 7.23 7.21
CA LYS A 365 -15.70 6.27 6.76
C LYS A 365 -16.98 6.97 6.26
N GLU A 366 -17.43 7.99 6.97
CA GLU A 366 -18.58 8.82 6.54
C GLU A 366 -18.32 9.49 5.18
N ALA A 367 -17.10 10.03 4.98
CA ALA A 367 -16.72 10.68 3.73
C ALA A 367 -16.53 9.71 2.55
N GLN A 368 -16.31 8.43 2.81
CA GLN A 368 -16.21 7.38 1.78
C GLN A 368 -17.57 6.76 1.43
N ALA A 369 -18.56 6.88 2.30
CA ALA A 369 -19.90 6.36 2.10
C ALA A 369 -20.81 7.29 1.26
N VAL A 370 -20.38 8.52 0.99
CA VAL A 370 -21.04 9.54 0.15
C VAL A 370 -20.42 9.53 -1.26
#